data_a90abb509fafbc919073b902660eee9b
#
_entry.id   a90abb509fafbc919073b902660eee9b
#
_cell.length_a   1.000
_cell.length_b   1.000
_cell.length_c   1.000
_cell.angle_alpha   90.00
_cell.angle_beta   90.00
_cell.angle_gamma   90.00
#
_symmetry.space_group_name_H-M   'P 1'
#
loop_
_entity.id
_entity.type
_entity.pdbx_description
1 polymer ?
#
loop_
_entity_poly.entity_id
_entity_poly.type
_entity_poly.pdbx_seq_one_letter_code
_entity_poly.pdbx_strand_id
1 'polypeptide(L)'
;YLQQAREWLDQGMTGFLVRNLETFAVLRKAGLAEKCVLDHSMYTWNDEAADFWKDQKVLRNTVPLELNEGEIRHRDNRDSEMLIYGYLPLMISAQCVHKNLYGCNHKEEGVTLKDRYDKEFTAKCICNPWKTENTDFCIPCYNIIYNSIPYGLLKEKSQIDRLGVSSLRLAFTIEKPQDAVKIYEEFRAVYRDGKNPPKREYTKGHFKRGAE
;
A
#
# COMPACT_ATOMS: atom_id res chain seq x y z
N TYR A 1 20.97 -5.37 3.51
CA TYR A 1 19.69 -5.43 2.80
C TYR A 1 19.67 -6.49 1.68
N LEU A 2 20.66 -6.56 0.75
CA LEU A 2 20.67 -7.55 -0.34
C LEU A 2 20.85 -8.99 0.13
N GLN A 3 21.70 -9.22 1.13
CA GLN A 3 21.86 -10.53 1.75
C GLN A 3 20.52 -10.97 2.36
N GLN A 4 19.88 -10.12 3.14
CA GLN A 4 18.57 -10.39 3.74
C GLN A 4 17.48 -10.65 2.69
N ALA A 5 17.47 -9.89 1.57
CA ALA A 5 16.53 -10.12 0.48
C ALA A 5 16.70 -11.53 -0.13
N ARG A 6 17.94 -12.00 -0.30
CA ARG A 6 18.21 -13.36 -0.78
C ARG A 6 17.78 -14.41 0.23
N GLU A 7 18.11 -14.23 1.50
CA GLU A 7 17.67 -15.12 2.58
C GLU A 7 16.14 -15.28 2.63
N TRP A 8 15.39 -14.19 2.42
CA TRP A 8 13.92 -14.25 2.35
C TRP A 8 13.43 -15.03 1.12
N LEU A 9 14.06 -14.88 -0.04
CA LEU A 9 13.72 -15.67 -1.22
C LEU A 9 14.01 -17.16 -0.99
N ASP A 10 15.13 -17.48 -0.35
CA ASP A 10 15.50 -18.86 0.01
C ASP A 10 14.52 -19.48 1.02
N GLN A 11 13.90 -18.66 1.87
CA GLN A 11 12.83 -19.03 2.81
C GLN A 11 11.44 -19.14 2.15
N GLY A 12 11.33 -18.92 0.84
CA GLY A 12 10.08 -19.08 0.09
C GLY A 12 9.32 -17.81 -0.22
N MET A 13 9.87 -16.60 0.05
CA MET A 13 9.28 -15.36 -0.46
C MET A 13 9.34 -15.35 -1.98
N THR A 14 8.24 -14.89 -2.60
CA THR A 14 8.10 -14.91 -4.07
C THR A 14 8.52 -13.60 -4.73
N GLY A 15 8.59 -12.49 -3.98
CA GLY A 15 8.96 -11.19 -4.53
C GLY A 15 8.90 -10.04 -3.51
N PHE A 16 9.12 -8.84 -4.01
CA PHE A 16 9.26 -7.61 -3.23
C PHE A 16 8.29 -6.53 -3.73
N LEU A 17 7.53 -5.93 -2.83
CA LEU A 17 6.75 -4.73 -3.13
C LEU A 17 7.66 -3.50 -3.07
N VAL A 18 7.87 -2.87 -4.22
CA VAL A 18 8.83 -1.76 -4.39
C VAL A 18 8.10 -0.43 -4.47
N ARG A 19 8.50 0.52 -3.61
CA ARG A 19 7.83 1.81 -3.44
C ARG A 19 8.64 3.02 -3.89
N ASN A 20 9.92 2.83 -4.22
CA ASN A 20 10.81 3.92 -4.65
C ASN A 20 11.88 3.41 -5.62
N LEU A 21 12.48 4.34 -6.37
CA LEU A 21 13.47 4.05 -7.40
C LEU A 21 14.77 3.49 -6.84
N GLU A 22 15.18 3.92 -5.65
CA GLU A 22 16.42 3.48 -5.00
C GLU A 22 16.35 1.99 -4.68
N THR A 23 15.26 1.54 -4.08
CA THR A 23 15.04 0.11 -3.79
C THR A 23 15.02 -0.71 -5.08
N PHE A 24 14.32 -0.21 -6.12
CA PHE A 24 14.31 -0.86 -7.42
C PHE A 24 15.72 -0.97 -8.02
N ALA A 25 16.48 0.13 -8.02
CA ALA A 25 17.83 0.15 -8.57
C ALA A 25 18.76 -0.87 -7.89
N VAL A 26 18.68 -0.98 -6.56
CA VAL A 26 19.44 -1.95 -5.76
C VAL A 26 19.06 -3.39 -6.13
N LEU A 27 17.75 -3.70 -6.18
CA LEU A 27 17.27 -5.04 -6.52
C LEU A 27 17.59 -5.41 -7.98
N ARG A 28 17.42 -4.47 -8.92
CA ARG A 28 17.78 -4.66 -10.33
C ARG A 28 19.27 -4.96 -10.51
N LYS A 29 20.14 -4.18 -9.85
CA LYS A 29 21.59 -4.41 -9.87
C LYS A 29 21.99 -5.77 -9.31
N ALA A 30 21.21 -6.31 -8.39
CA ALA A 30 21.37 -7.65 -7.83
C ALA A 30 20.77 -8.78 -8.69
N GLY A 31 20.19 -8.48 -9.87
CA GLY A 31 19.54 -9.45 -10.74
C GLY A 31 18.15 -9.88 -10.29
N LEU A 32 17.48 -9.10 -9.42
CA LEU A 32 16.20 -9.42 -8.81
C LEU A 32 15.01 -8.62 -9.38
N ALA A 33 15.16 -7.98 -10.55
CA ALA A 33 14.10 -7.18 -11.17
C ALA A 33 12.81 -7.98 -11.37
N GLU A 34 12.91 -9.23 -11.81
CA GLU A 34 11.76 -10.14 -12.05
C GLU A 34 11.03 -10.57 -10.76
N LYS A 35 11.56 -10.22 -9.60
CA LYS A 35 10.93 -10.41 -8.28
C LYS A 35 10.26 -9.14 -7.76
N CYS A 36 10.33 -8.03 -8.51
CA CYS A 36 9.78 -6.75 -8.07
C CYS A 36 8.32 -6.58 -8.53
N VAL A 37 7.44 -6.26 -7.59
CA VAL A 37 6.10 -5.73 -7.83
C VAL A 37 6.17 -4.24 -7.52
N LEU A 38 5.88 -3.38 -8.48
CA LEU A 38 5.88 -1.93 -8.26
C LEU A 38 4.61 -1.51 -7.52
N ASP A 39 4.74 -0.79 -6.41
CA ASP A 39 3.59 -0.24 -5.71
C ASP A 39 3.00 0.95 -6.46
N HIS A 40 1.77 1.37 -6.12
CA HIS A 40 1.08 2.50 -6.73
C HIS A 40 1.91 3.80 -6.73
N SER A 41 2.80 3.99 -5.75
CA SER A 41 3.72 5.13 -5.65
C SER A 41 4.81 5.17 -6.73
N MET A 42 4.93 4.14 -7.56
CA MET A 42 5.82 4.14 -8.73
C MET A 42 5.18 4.74 -9.99
N TYR A 43 3.93 5.18 -9.88
CA TYR A 43 3.20 6.00 -10.87
C TYR A 43 3.22 5.47 -12.29
N THR A 44 2.76 4.23 -12.48
CA THR A 44 2.54 3.68 -13.83
C THR A 44 1.23 4.21 -14.44
N TRP A 45 1.20 5.48 -14.84
CA TRP A 45 -0.01 6.20 -15.19
C TRP A 45 -0.60 5.81 -16.56
N ASN A 46 0.24 5.45 -17.51
CA ASN A 46 -0.11 5.16 -18.90
C ASN A 46 0.67 3.95 -19.42
N ASP A 47 0.41 3.59 -20.67
CA ASP A 47 1.02 2.42 -21.28
C ASP A 47 2.53 2.61 -21.50
N GLU A 48 3.00 3.81 -21.84
CA GLU A 48 4.42 4.09 -21.99
C GLU A 48 5.18 3.87 -20.69
N ALA A 49 4.62 4.30 -19.54
CA ALA A 49 5.21 4.04 -18.25
C ALA A 49 5.16 2.55 -17.90
N ALA A 50 4.09 1.84 -18.24
CA ALA A 50 3.99 0.40 -18.03
C ALA A 50 4.99 -0.37 -18.89
N ASP A 51 5.15 -0.02 -20.16
CA ASP A 51 6.10 -0.63 -21.08
C ASP A 51 7.55 -0.37 -20.65
N PHE A 52 7.86 0.86 -20.21
CA PHE A 52 9.18 1.14 -19.62
C PHE A 52 9.52 0.16 -18.50
N TRP A 53 8.59 -0.08 -17.58
CA TRP A 53 8.82 -0.99 -16.48
C TRP A 53 8.86 -2.47 -16.90
N LYS A 54 8.10 -2.84 -17.92
CA LYS A 54 8.15 -4.17 -18.53
C LYS A 54 9.53 -4.44 -19.16
N ASP A 55 10.11 -3.46 -19.82
CA ASP A 55 11.48 -3.53 -20.36
C ASP A 55 12.53 -3.67 -19.24
N GLN A 56 12.25 -3.14 -18.04
CA GLN A 56 13.07 -3.38 -16.85
C GLN A 56 12.84 -4.76 -16.22
N LYS A 57 11.98 -5.60 -16.81
CA LYS A 57 11.64 -6.97 -16.38
C LYS A 57 11.04 -7.05 -14.96
N VAL A 58 10.25 -6.07 -14.56
CA VAL A 58 9.49 -6.17 -13.32
C VAL A 58 8.38 -7.21 -13.44
N LEU A 59 8.05 -7.87 -12.34
CA LEU A 59 7.03 -8.93 -12.31
C LEU A 59 5.65 -8.36 -12.66
N ARG A 60 5.27 -7.24 -12.06
CA ARG A 60 4.02 -6.50 -12.31
C ARG A 60 4.08 -5.09 -11.70
N ASN A 61 3.09 -4.29 -12.02
CA ASN A 61 2.89 -2.98 -11.40
C ASN A 61 1.55 -2.92 -10.65
N THR A 62 1.39 -1.96 -9.75
CA THR A 62 0.11 -1.63 -9.11
C THR A 62 -0.50 -0.43 -9.79
N VAL A 63 -1.80 -0.51 -10.10
CA VAL A 63 -2.57 0.60 -10.65
C VAL A 63 -2.48 1.81 -9.72
N PRO A 64 -2.12 3.02 -10.21
CA PRO A 64 -2.08 4.23 -9.40
C PRO A 64 -3.45 4.54 -8.77
N LEU A 65 -3.43 4.98 -7.51
CA LEU A 65 -4.65 5.29 -6.75
C LEU A 65 -5.33 6.59 -7.19
N GLU A 66 -4.62 7.42 -7.92
CA GLU A 66 -5.06 8.71 -8.43
C GLU A 66 -5.90 8.60 -9.71
N LEU A 67 -5.82 7.47 -10.42
CA LEU A 67 -6.57 7.23 -11.63
C LEU A 67 -8.04 6.87 -11.32
N ASN A 68 -8.95 7.45 -12.13
CA ASN A 68 -10.36 7.03 -12.10
C ASN A 68 -10.61 5.79 -12.97
N GLU A 69 -11.83 5.22 -12.86
CA GLU A 69 -12.24 4.03 -13.64
C GLU A 69 -12.04 4.21 -15.14
N GLY A 70 -12.37 5.38 -15.68
CA GLY A 70 -12.26 5.69 -17.11
C GLY A 70 -10.81 5.68 -17.57
N GLU A 71 -9.91 6.33 -16.83
CA GLU A 71 -8.48 6.38 -17.12
C GLU A 71 -7.84 4.98 -17.03
N ILE A 72 -8.17 4.21 -15.98
CA ILE A 72 -7.69 2.84 -15.83
C ILE A 72 -8.14 1.96 -17.00
N ARG A 73 -9.36 2.16 -17.51
CA ARG A 73 -9.91 1.39 -18.63
C ARG A 73 -9.17 1.62 -19.94
N HIS A 74 -8.57 2.79 -20.13
CA HIS A 74 -7.80 3.13 -21.33
C HIS A 74 -6.33 2.69 -21.28
N ARG A 75 -5.96 1.97 -20.22
CA ARG A 75 -4.62 1.46 -19.98
C ARG A 75 -4.58 -0.05 -20.11
N ASP A 76 -3.45 -0.63 -20.54
CA ASP A 76 -3.22 -2.07 -20.49
C ASP A 76 -2.96 -2.50 -19.03
N ASN A 77 -3.89 -3.26 -18.47
CA ASN A 77 -3.84 -3.70 -17.07
C ASN A 77 -3.49 -5.18 -16.90
N ARG A 78 -3.15 -5.90 -17.97
CA ARG A 78 -2.93 -7.37 -17.94
C ARG A 78 -1.82 -7.78 -16.97
N ASP A 79 -0.79 -6.95 -16.82
CA ASP A 79 0.32 -7.16 -15.89
C ASP A 79 0.21 -6.26 -14.65
N SER A 80 -1.00 -5.83 -14.30
CA SER A 80 -1.23 -4.94 -13.16
C SER A 80 -2.00 -5.64 -12.05
N GLU A 81 -1.63 -5.32 -10.81
CA GLU A 81 -2.51 -5.57 -9.67
C GLU A 81 -3.26 -4.28 -9.28
N MET A 82 -4.40 -4.41 -8.65
CA MET A 82 -5.18 -3.28 -8.16
C MET A 82 -5.42 -3.38 -6.65
N LEU A 83 -5.12 -2.28 -5.94
CA LEU A 83 -5.51 -2.14 -4.54
C LEU A 83 -7.02 -1.92 -4.48
N ILE A 84 -7.72 -2.78 -3.73
CA ILE A 84 -9.18 -2.70 -3.56
C ILE A 84 -9.60 -2.48 -2.11
N TYR A 85 -8.66 -2.56 -1.16
CA TYR A 85 -8.90 -2.26 0.25
C TYR A 85 -7.61 -1.81 0.94
N GLY A 86 -7.73 -0.80 1.84
CA GLY A 86 -6.69 -0.44 2.81
C GLY A 86 -6.92 0.93 3.43
N TYR A 87 -6.37 1.14 4.63
CA TYR A 87 -6.22 2.49 5.15
C TYR A 87 -5.08 3.19 4.42
N LEU A 88 -5.41 4.24 3.67
CA LEU A 88 -4.42 4.99 2.90
C LEU A 88 -3.68 5.99 3.79
N PRO A 89 -2.35 6.08 3.68
CA PRO A 89 -1.60 7.16 4.32
C PRO A 89 -2.04 8.52 3.78
N LEU A 90 -2.39 9.43 4.69
CA LEU A 90 -2.64 10.84 4.35
C LEU A 90 -1.37 11.67 4.46
N MET A 91 -0.52 11.33 5.43
CA MET A 91 0.70 12.07 5.70
C MET A 91 1.76 11.15 6.32
N ILE A 92 3.00 11.39 5.94
CA ILE A 92 4.19 10.87 6.62
C ILE A 92 4.88 12.05 7.28
N SER A 93 5.07 11.99 8.60
CA SER A 93 5.68 13.06 9.38
C SER A 93 6.99 12.58 10.01
N ALA A 94 8.05 13.34 9.84
CA ALA A 94 9.33 13.10 10.49
C ALA A 94 9.29 13.37 12.02
N GLN A 95 8.27 14.09 12.50
CA GLN A 95 8.08 14.33 13.94
C GLN A 95 7.22 13.24 14.55
N CYS A 96 7.73 12.62 15.64
CA CYS A 96 6.99 11.60 16.35
C CYS A 96 5.90 12.23 17.23
N VAL A 97 4.63 11.99 16.91
CA VAL A 97 3.47 12.48 17.68
C VAL A 97 3.53 11.99 19.13
N HIS A 98 3.80 10.67 19.32
CA HIS A 98 3.90 10.10 20.67
C HIS A 98 5.00 10.76 21.49
N LYS A 99 6.19 10.95 20.91
CA LYS A 99 7.30 11.62 21.57
C LYS A 99 6.94 13.03 22.00
N ASN A 100 6.22 13.77 21.15
CA ASN A 100 5.86 15.18 21.43
C ASN A 100 4.80 15.31 22.53
N LEU A 101 3.89 14.34 22.64
CA LEU A 101 2.78 14.36 23.62
C LEU A 101 3.15 13.69 24.96
N TYR A 102 3.85 12.57 24.90
CA TYR A 102 4.02 11.68 26.05
C TYR A 102 5.49 11.34 26.38
N GLY A 103 6.43 11.83 25.58
CA GLY A 103 7.83 11.40 25.65
C GLY A 103 8.09 10.12 24.83
N CYS A 104 9.38 9.84 24.55
CA CYS A 104 9.76 8.69 23.77
C CYS A 104 9.83 7.43 24.64
N ASN A 105 9.05 6.41 24.29
CA ASN A 105 9.07 5.09 24.93
C ASN A 105 9.69 4.00 24.05
N HIS A 106 10.17 4.35 22.84
CA HIS A 106 10.73 3.43 21.83
C HIS A 106 9.80 2.30 21.40
N LYS A 107 8.47 2.51 21.48
CA LYS A 107 7.46 1.54 21.05
C LYS A 107 6.71 2.02 19.83
N GLU A 108 6.29 1.09 18.99
CA GLU A 108 5.40 1.34 17.87
C GLU A 108 3.94 1.41 18.34
N GLU A 109 3.60 2.49 19.04
CA GLU A 109 2.24 2.71 19.54
C GLU A 109 1.48 3.65 18.60
N GLY A 110 0.20 3.34 18.39
CA GLY A 110 -0.71 4.23 17.66
C GLY A 110 -1.27 5.32 18.57
N VAL A 111 -1.36 6.55 18.04
CA VAL A 111 -2.02 7.68 18.70
C VAL A 111 -3.26 8.04 17.86
N THR A 112 -4.40 8.19 18.54
CA THR A 112 -5.62 8.68 17.89
C THR A 112 -5.61 10.21 17.89
N LEU A 113 -5.70 10.79 16.70
CA LEU A 113 -5.86 12.22 16.49
C LEU A 113 -7.31 12.53 16.15
N LYS A 114 -7.86 13.63 16.64
CA LYS A 114 -9.19 14.13 16.27
C LYS A 114 -9.07 15.47 15.54
N ASP A 115 -9.84 15.62 14.48
CA ASP A 115 -10.00 16.91 13.82
C ASP A 115 -11.13 17.76 14.44
N ARG A 116 -11.35 18.95 13.91
CA ARG A 116 -12.42 19.86 14.35
C ARG A 116 -13.85 19.34 14.08
N TYR A 117 -13.99 18.24 13.35
CA TYR A 117 -15.25 17.58 13.02
C TYR A 117 -15.42 16.26 13.77
N ASP A 118 -14.62 16.02 14.83
CA ASP A 118 -14.59 14.77 15.60
C ASP A 118 -14.25 13.52 14.79
N LYS A 119 -13.61 13.66 13.63
CA LYS A 119 -13.10 12.52 12.87
C LYS A 119 -11.81 12.01 13.49
N GLU A 120 -11.73 10.71 13.66
CA GLU A 120 -10.58 10.05 14.27
C GLU A 120 -9.62 9.52 13.20
N PHE A 121 -8.34 9.88 13.33
CA PHE A 121 -7.25 9.45 12.47
C PHE A 121 -6.23 8.69 13.31
N THR A 122 -5.72 7.60 12.80
CA THR A 122 -4.67 6.85 13.48
C THR A 122 -3.30 7.33 13.01
N ALA A 123 -2.52 7.87 13.92
CA ALA A 123 -1.09 8.13 13.71
C ALA A 123 -0.31 6.92 14.23
N LYS A 124 0.26 6.12 13.35
CA LYS A 124 1.12 4.99 13.68
C LYS A 124 2.56 5.46 13.78
N CYS A 125 3.17 5.31 14.95
CA CYS A 125 4.58 5.61 15.14
C CYS A 125 5.42 4.45 14.59
N ILE A 126 6.33 4.74 13.67
CA ILE A 126 7.34 3.80 13.19
C ILE A 126 8.63 4.12 13.93
N CYS A 127 8.93 3.31 14.93
CA CYS A 127 10.17 3.40 15.67
C CYS A 127 11.24 2.59 14.96
N ASN A 128 12.41 3.18 14.76
CA ASN A 128 13.51 2.44 14.19
C ASN A 128 14.32 1.78 15.33
N PRO A 129 14.25 0.46 15.49
CA PRO A 129 15.02 -0.25 16.52
C PRO A 129 16.51 -0.38 16.17
N TRP A 130 16.89 0.00 14.93
CA TRP A 130 18.28 -0.09 14.50
C TRP A 130 19.10 1.08 15.05
N LYS A 131 19.33 1.10 16.37
CA LYS A 131 20.53 1.72 16.93
C LYS A 131 21.69 0.88 16.44
N THR A 132 22.40 1.33 15.42
CA THR A 132 23.75 0.86 15.18
C THR A 132 24.57 1.33 16.39
N GLU A 133 25.12 0.42 17.16
CA GLU A 133 25.88 0.67 18.40
C GLU A 133 27.07 1.62 18.20
N ASN A 134 27.36 2.05 16.97
CA ASN A 134 28.56 2.81 16.61
C ASN A 134 28.30 4.04 15.72
N THR A 135 27.08 4.52 15.56
CA THR A 135 26.87 5.80 14.86
C THR A 135 25.85 6.64 15.61
N ASP A 136 26.17 7.91 15.86
CA ASP A 136 25.24 8.97 16.29
C ASP A 136 24.10 9.20 15.26
N PHE A 137 24.01 8.38 14.24
CA PHE A 137 23.02 8.42 13.18
C PHE A 137 21.83 7.52 13.55
N CYS A 138 20.95 8.05 14.37
CA CYS A 138 19.61 7.47 14.53
C CYS A 138 18.85 7.73 13.23
N ILE A 139 18.50 6.67 12.48
CA ILE A 139 17.50 6.82 11.42
C ILE A 139 16.25 7.34 12.11
N PRO A 140 15.75 8.54 11.75
CA PRO A 140 14.71 9.19 12.51
C PRO A 140 13.43 8.34 12.50
N CYS A 141 12.83 8.20 13.68
CA CYS A 141 11.47 7.69 13.77
C CYS A 141 10.53 8.62 12.99
N TYR A 142 9.51 8.05 12.37
CA TYR A 142 8.49 8.81 11.65
C TYR A 142 7.10 8.29 12.00
N ASN A 143 6.08 9.06 11.64
CA ASN A 143 4.70 8.66 11.81
C ASN A 143 4.01 8.56 10.46
N ILE A 144 3.11 7.61 10.36
CA ILE A 144 2.17 7.52 9.26
C ILE A 144 0.79 7.84 9.81
N ILE A 145 0.17 8.90 9.31
CA ILE A 145 -1.19 9.27 9.66
C ILE A 145 -2.11 8.67 8.59
N TYR A 146 -2.99 7.77 9.03
CA TYR A 146 -3.93 7.09 8.15
C TYR A 146 -5.28 7.79 8.11
N ASN A 147 -5.98 7.64 7.00
CA ASN A 147 -7.34 8.18 6.84
C ASN A 147 -8.27 7.60 7.92
N SER A 148 -9.28 8.38 8.31
CA SER A 148 -10.33 7.96 9.26
C SER A 148 -11.24 6.86 8.71
N ILE A 149 -11.40 6.79 7.39
CA ILE A 149 -12.22 5.81 6.68
C ILE A 149 -11.32 5.04 5.72
N PRO A 150 -11.34 3.68 5.72
CA PRO A 150 -10.54 2.92 4.78
C PRO A 150 -11.04 3.10 3.34
N TYR A 151 -10.09 3.07 2.40
CA TYR A 151 -10.37 2.89 0.99
C TYR A 151 -10.97 1.50 0.77
N GLY A 152 -12.04 1.41 -0.06
CA GLY A 152 -12.62 0.12 -0.35
C GLY A 152 -13.55 0.13 -1.55
N LEU A 153 -13.32 -0.80 -2.48
CA LEU A 153 -14.06 -0.97 -3.72
C LEU A 153 -14.97 -2.21 -3.68
N LEU A 154 -15.54 -2.50 -2.50
CA LEU A 154 -16.33 -3.71 -2.29
C LEU A 154 -17.60 -3.79 -3.17
N LYS A 155 -18.18 -2.64 -3.51
CA LYS A 155 -19.39 -2.54 -4.34
C LYS A 155 -19.10 -2.40 -5.84
N GLU A 156 -17.85 -2.22 -6.20
CA GLU A 156 -17.38 -1.89 -7.55
C GLU A 156 -16.90 -3.13 -8.35
N LYS A 157 -17.18 -4.36 -7.84
CA LYS A 157 -16.73 -5.61 -8.46
C LYS A 157 -16.96 -5.64 -9.97
N SER A 158 -18.17 -5.35 -10.43
CA SER A 158 -18.51 -5.41 -11.87
C SER A 158 -17.73 -4.42 -12.74
N GLN A 159 -17.31 -3.29 -12.17
CA GLN A 159 -16.44 -2.33 -12.84
C GLN A 159 -15.01 -2.84 -12.89
N ILE A 160 -14.51 -3.34 -11.77
CA ILE A 160 -13.14 -3.87 -11.65
C ILE A 160 -12.92 -5.10 -12.54
N ASP A 161 -13.89 -6.01 -12.61
CA ASP A 161 -13.83 -7.18 -13.51
C ASP A 161 -13.62 -6.78 -14.98
N ARG A 162 -14.09 -5.60 -15.39
CA ARG A 162 -13.93 -5.08 -16.76
C ARG A 162 -12.60 -4.37 -17.02
N LEU A 163 -11.83 -4.07 -15.97
CA LEU A 163 -10.53 -3.40 -16.10
C LEU A 163 -9.41 -4.33 -16.56
N GLY A 164 -9.60 -5.65 -16.47
CA GLY A 164 -8.62 -6.64 -16.94
C GLY A 164 -7.37 -6.74 -16.08
N VAL A 165 -7.40 -6.31 -14.83
CA VAL A 165 -6.27 -6.44 -13.89
C VAL A 165 -6.00 -7.90 -13.55
N SER A 166 -4.73 -8.27 -13.42
CA SER A 166 -4.31 -9.66 -13.16
C SER A 166 -4.53 -10.12 -11.72
N SER A 167 -4.56 -9.20 -10.77
CA SER A 167 -4.72 -9.52 -9.35
C SER A 167 -5.30 -8.36 -8.55
N LEU A 168 -5.89 -8.70 -7.40
CA LEU A 168 -6.48 -7.76 -6.46
C LEU A 168 -5.74 -7.83 -5.13
N ARG A 169 -5.42 -6.69 -4.54
CA ARG A 169 -4.71 -6.58 -3.28
C ARG A 169 -5.58 -5.97 -2.18
N LEU A 170 -5.55 -6.58 -1.01
CA LEU A 170 -6.01 -6.00 0.25
C LEU A 170 -4.76 -5.62 1.06
N ALA A 171 -4.65 -4.36 1.50
CA ALA A 171 -3.52 -3.87 2.28
C ALA A 171 -3.97 -3.57 3.72
N PHE A 172 -3.62 -4.45 4.64
CA PHE A 172 -3.88 -4.28 6.07
C PHE A 172 -2.71 -3.52 6.71
N THR A 173 -3.00 -2.50 7.52
CA THR A 173 -1.98 -1.60 8.10
C THR A 173 -2.20 -1.31 9.59
N ILE A 174 -3.40 -0.92 9.98
CA ILE A 174 -3.76 -0.52 11.36
C ILE A 174 -4.91 -1.34 11.93
N GLU A 175 -5.47 -2.24 11.14
CA GLU A 175 -6.56 -3.13 11.56
C GLU A 175 -6.09 -4.10 12.64
N LYS A 176 -6.99 -4.45 13.54
CA LYS A 176 -6.77 -5.58 14.44
C LYS A 176 -6.84 -6.89 13.67
N PRO A 177 -6.11 -7.93 14.07
CA PRO A 177 -6.09 -9.21 13.34
C PRO A 177 -7.48 -9.80 13.07
N GLN A 178 -8.40 -9.72 14.04
CA GLN A 178 -9.77 -10.24 13.89
C GLN A 178 -10.56 -9.43 12.84
N ASP A 179 -10.38 -8.11 12.80
CA ASP A 179 -11.04 -7.24 11.81
C ASP A 179 -10.48 -7.49 10.41
N ALA A 180 -9.16 -7.69 10.29
CA ALA A 180 -8.50 -8.03 9.04
C ALA A 180 -9.06 -9.35 8.45
N VAL A 181 -9.22 -10.39 9.26
CA VAL A 181 -9.81 -11.66 8.83
C VAL A 181 -11.25 -11.45 8.35
N LYS A 182 -12.07 -10.73 9.12
CA LYS A 182 -13.46 -10.44 8.75
C LYS A 182 -13.56 -9.67 7.42
N ILE A 183 -12.71 -8.66 7.24
CA ILE A 183 -12.67 -7.88 6.00
C ILE A 183 -12.25 -8.76 4.83
N TYR A 184 -11.21 -9.57 5.00
CA TYR A 184 -10.77 -10.53 3.99
C TYR A 184 -11.92 -11.46 3.55
N GLU A 185 -12.67 -12.05 4.49
CA GLU A 185 -13.78 -12.93 4.17
C GLU A 185 -14.94 -12.19 3.46
N GLU A 186 -15.21 -10.94 3.80
CA GLU A 186 -16.21 -10.11 3.11
C GLU A 186 -15.78 -9.82 1.65
N PHE A 187 -14.54 -9.42 1.41
CA PHE A 187 -14.03 -9.21 0.05
C PHE A 187 -14.00 -10.51 -0.74
N ARG A 188 -13.52 -11.60 -0.15
CA ARG A 188 -13.55 -12.92 -0.76
C ARG A 188 -14.96 -13.33 -1.17
N ALA A 189 -15.94 -13.18 -0.27
CA ALA A 189 -17.33 -13.52 -0.55
C ALA A 189 -17.90 -12.73 -1.74
N VAL A 190 -17.58 -11.44 -1.86
CA VAL A 190 -18.04 -10.62 -2.99
C VAL A 190 -17.27 -10.94 -4.27
N TYR A 191 -15.94 -10.91 -4.23
CA TYR A 191 -15.13 -11.01 -5.44
C TYR A 191 -14.99 -12.41 -5.98
N ARG A 192 -14.96 -13.43 -5.12
CA ARG A 192 -14.80 -14.81 -5.52
C ARG A 192 -16.13 -15.59 -5.59
N ASP A 193 -16.98 -15.40 -4.58
CA ASP A 193 -18.21 -16.17 -4.44
C ASP A 193 -19.43 -15.46 -5.01
N GLY A 194 -19.31 -14.22 -5.50
CA GLY A 194 -20.37 -13.44 -6.13
C GLY A 194 -21.49 -12.99 -5.17
N LYS A 195 -21.24 -12.96 -3.85
CA LYS A 195 -22.24 -12.56 -2.86
C LYS A 195 -22.44 -11.04 -2.86
N ASN A 196 -23.61 -10.62 -2.37
CA ASN A 196 -23.89 -9.20 -2.20
C ASN A 196 -22.96 -8.56 -1.16
N PRO A 197 -22.45 -7.34 -1.41
CA PRO A 197 -21.59 -6.64 -0.48
C PRO A 197 -22.34 -6.25 0.79
N PRO A 198 -21.77 -6.43 1.99
CA PRO A 198 -22.35 -5.95 3.23
C PRO A 198 -22.36 -4.40 3.28
N LYS A 199 -23.20 -3.85 4.17
CA LYS A 199 -23.20 -2.41 4.42
C LYS A 199 -21.95 -2.04 5.22
N ARG A 200 -20.99 -1.43 4.55
CA ARG A 200 -19.80 -0.80 5.15
C ARG A 200 -19.55 0.54 4.52
N GLU A 201 -18.99 1.44 5.29
CA GLU A 201 -18.55 2.75 4.81
C GLU A 201 -17.08 2.64 4.35
N TYR A 202 -16.86 3.03 3.09
CA TYR A 202 -15.55 3.11 2.47
C TYR A 202 -15.41 4.40 1.69
N THR A 203 -14.23 5.00 1.71
CA THR A 203 -13.90 5.99 0.68
C THR A 203 -13.49 5.26 -0.60
N LYS A 204 -13.81 5.84 -1.75
CA LYS A 204 -13.44 5.31 -3.06
C LYS A 204 -12.19 6.00 -3.64
N GLY A 205 -11.57 6.87 -2.85
CA GLY A 205 -10.46 7.68 -3.34
C GLY A 205 -10.82 8.38 -4.65
N HIS A 206 -9.92 8.33 -5.60
CA HIS A 206 -10.10 8.93 -6.93
C HIS A 206 -10.82 8.02 -7.94
N PHE A 207 -11.09 6.76 -7.61
CA PHE A 207 -11.66 5.77 -8.53
C PHE A 207 -12.92 6.26 -9.28
N LYS A 208 -13.75 7.11 -8.65
CA LYS A 208 -14.96 7.65 -9.28
C LYS A 208 -14.75 9.00 -9.98
N ARG A 209 -13.84 9.85 -9.50
CA ARG A 209 -13.75 11.25 -9.93
C ARG A 209 -12.39 11.64 -10.51
N GLY A 210 -11.36 10.83 -10.28
CA GLY A 210 -9.97 11.20 -10.60
C GLY A 210 -9.35 12.14 -9.59
N ALA A 211 -8.07 12.45 -9.79
CA ALA A 211 -7.37 13.53 -9.10
C ALA A 211 -7.58 14.81 -9.93
N GLU A 212 -8.33 15.77 -9.40
CA GLU A 212 -8.52 17.09 -10.00
C GLU A 212 -7.33 17.99 -9.67
#